data_fad5b926268c458495647a632087eef9
#
_entry.id   fad5b926268c458495647a632087eef9
#
_cell.length_a   1.000
_cell.length_b   1.000
_cell.length_c   1.000
_cell.angle_alpha   90.00
_cell.angle_beta   90.00
_cell.angle_gamma   90.00
#
_symmetry.space_group_name_H-M   'P 1'
#
loop_
_entity.id
_entity.type
_entity.pdbx_description
1 polymer ?
#
loop_
_entity_poly.entity_id
_entity_poly.type
_entity_poly.pdbx_seq_one_letter_code
_entity_poly.pdbx_strand_id
1 'polypeptide(L)'
;MPRLVVLSEGFTGRAHELKAETTTVGRVEDNIFQIPDPSVSSHHCEISLRGTEVWVRDLGSTNGSFINGQQITDGLLKPSQILRIGQIEARLEADMLTGAMPKKALDHTQIVPQGVQLGELDQVTRPATHNPAFVKKSNRGTKIFIALMILLGVGLVVALILVITSK
;
A
#
# COMPACT_ATOMS: atom_id res chain seq x y z
N MET A 1 11.53 17.01 12.14
CA MET A 1 12.25 15.74 11.95
C MET A 1 11.28 14.70 11.40
N PRO A 2 11.69 13.80 10.50
CA PRO A 2 10.78 12.78 9.98
C PRO A 2 10.36 11.82 11.09
N ARG A 3 9.08 11.40 11.06
CA ARG A 3 8.53 10.42 12.00
C ARG A 3 7.60 9.45 11.28
N LEU A 4 7.57 8.23 11.73
CA LEU A 4 6.58 7.24 11.31
C LEU A 4 5.41 7.25 12.29
N VAL A 5 4.19 7.38 11.76
CA VAL A 5 2.95 7.34 12.54
C VAL A 5 2.15 6.12 12.13
N VAL A 6 1.88 5.22 13.07
CA VAL A 6 1.09 4.00 12.82
C VAL A 6 -0.38 4.36 12.67
N LEU A 7 -1.01 3.84 11.62
CA LEU A 7 -2.40 4.09 11.26
C LEU A 7 -3.33 2.91 11.61
N SER A 8 -2.78 1.69 11.68
CA SER A 8 -3.55 0.46 11.92
C SER A 8 -4.18 0.44 13.31
N GLU A 9 -5.39 -0.13 13.40
CA GLU A 9 -6.10 -0.34 14.66
C GLU A 9 -5.24 -1.10 15.68
N GLY A 10 -5.39 -0.79 16.96
CA GLY A 10 -4.59 -1.33 18.07
C GLY A 10 -3.25 -0.64 18.28
N PHE A 11 -2.71 0.03 17.27
CA PHE A 11 -1.44 0.78 17.34
C PHE A 11 -1.59 2.23 16.88
N THR A 12 -2.80 2.66 16.57
CA THR A 12 -3.10 3.98 16.02
C THR A 12 -2.53 5.10 16.89
N GLY A 13 -1.79 6.01 16.25
CA GLY A 13 -1.17 7.14 16.92
C GLY A 13 0.21 6.84 17.56
N ARG A 14 0.66 5.58 17.59
CA ARG A 14 2.07 5.31 17.91
C ARG A 14 2.94 5.96 16.86
N ALA A 15 3.84 6.79 17.31
CA ALA A 15 4.78 7.49 16.43
C ALA A 15 6.21 7.21 16.88
N HIS A 16 7.10 7.05 15.90
CA HIS A 16 8.53 6.93 16.14
C HIS A 16 9.26 8.01 15.33
N GLU A 17 10.05 8.82 16.02
CA GLU A 17 10.89 9.83 15.38
C GLU A 17 12.16 9.17 14.83
N LEU A 18 12.44 9.40 13.56
CA LEU A 18 13.65 8.91 12.88
C LEU A 18 14.81 9.86 13.19
N LYS A 19 15.44 9.66 14.36
CA LYS A 19 16.60 10.45 14.82
C LYS A 19 17.93 9.79 14.52
N ALA A 20 17.94 8.47 14.53
CA ALA A 20 19.12 7.68 14.23
C ALA A 20 19.33 7.56 12.72
N GLU A 21 20.57 7.39 12.31
CA GLU A 21 20.93 7.10 10.92
C GLU A 21 20.21 5.85 10.42
N THR A 22 20.04 4.88 11.31
CA THR A 22 19.34 3.60 11.05
C THR A 22 18.37 3.30 12.19
N THR A 23 17.13 2.92 11.83
CA THR A 23 16.07 2.48 12.75
C THR A 23 15.63 1.09 12.34
N THR A 24 15.81 0.09 13.20
CA THR A 24 15.30 -1.26 13.00
C THR A 24 13.83 -1.34 13.41
N VAL A 25 13.03 -2.05 12.61
CA VAL A 25 11.59 -2.23 12.84
C VAL A 25 11.27 -3.73 12.86
N GLY A 26 10.56 -4.17 13.87
CA GLY A 26 10.17 -5.56 13.99
C GLY A 26 9.33 -5.86 15.23
N ARG A 27 8.97 -7.13 15.39
CA ARG A 27 8.06 -7.58 16.45
C ARG A 27 8.72 -7.68 17.82
N VAL A 28 10.00 -8.05 17.88
CA VAL A 28 10.72 -8.29 19.14
C VAL A 28 11.31 -7.00 19.72
N GLU A 29 11.59 -7.03 21.00
CA GLU A 29 11.94 -5.84 21.81
C GLU A 29 13.31 -5.23 21.47
N ASP A 30 14.20 -5.97 20.84
CA ASP A 30 15.51 -5.48 20.43
C ASP A 30 15.48 -4.55 19.21
N ASN A 31 14.30 -4.37 18.59
CA ASN A 31 14.13 -3.37 17.53
C ASN A 31 13.95 -1.97 18.13
N ILE A 32 14.55 -0.98 17.49
CA ILE A 32 14.40 0.43 17.87
C ILE A 32 12.94 0.87 17.79
N PHE A 33 12.21 0.43 16.77
CA PHE A 33 10.77 0.62 16.65
C PHE A 33 10.07 -0.73 16.69
N GLN A 34 9.71 -1.16 17.88
CA GLN A 34 8.97 -2.40 18.12
C GLN A 34 7.50 -2.25 17.72
N ILE A 35 7.01 -3.20 16.92
CA ILE A 35 5.58 -3.37 16.55
C ILE A 35 5.19 -4.81 16.90
N PRO A 36 4.62 -5.07 18.10
CA PRO A 36 4.32 -6.42 18.58
C PRO A 36 3.03 -6.97 17.95
N ASP A 37 3.07 -7.15 16.63
CA ASP A 37 1.97 -7.71 15.82
C ASP A 37 2.42 -9.03 15.19
N PRO A 38 1.58 -10.08 15.17
CA PRO A 38 1.94 -11.40 14.62
C PRO A 38 2.23 -11.39 13.13
N SER A 39 1.72 -10.40 12.36
CA SER A 39 2.04 -10.24 10.94
C SER A 39 3.41 -9.62 10.67
N VAL A 40 4.04 -9.04 11.70
CA VAL A 40 5.35 -8.43 11.63
C VAL A 40 6.43 -9.45 12.00
N SER A 41 7.46 -9.60 11.19
CA SER A 41 8.60 -10.47 11.47
C SER A 41 9.40 -9.97 12.68
N SER A 42 10.18 -10.85 13.35
CA SER A 42 11.03 -10.49 14.50
C SER A 42 11.92 -9.28 14.20
N HIS A 43 12.62 -9.32 13.06
CA HIS A 43 13.31 -8.21 12.42
C HIS A 43 12.70 -8.09 11.01
N HIS A 44 11.92 -7.06 10.76
CA HIS A 44 11.13 -6.97 9.53
C HIS A 44 11.80 -6.11 8.48
N CYS A 45 12.13 -4.90 8.84
CA CYS A 45 12.79 -3.95 7.95
C CYS A 45 13.71 -3.00 8.71
N GLU A 46 14.53 -2.32 7.97
CA GLU A 46 15.45 -1.28 8.42
C GLU A 46 15.11 0.03 7.70
N ILE A 47 15.09 1.12 8.43
CA ILE A 47 14.81 2.44 7.91
C ILE A 47 16.05 3.29 8.09
N SER A 48 16.63 3.75 6.98
CA SER A 48 17.84 4.58 6.97
C SER A 48 17.50 6.03 6.62
N LEU A 49 18.02 6.96 7.40
CA LEU A 49 17.94 8.37 7.12
C LEU A 49 19.22 8.81 6.38
N ARG A 50 19.08 9.15 5.10
CA ARG A 50 20.18 9.60 4.24
C ARG A 50 19.99 11.07 3.88
N GLY A 51 20.57 11.96 4.67
CA GLY A 51 20.30 13.40 4.56
C GLY A 51 18.85 13.71 4.88
N THR A 52 18.08 14.12 3.88
CA THR A 52 16.63 14.40 3.99
C THR A 52 15.76 13.25 3.49
N GLU A 53 16.35 12.19 2.96
CA GLU A 53 15.66 11.05 2.37
C GLU A 53 15.53 9.90 3.37
N VAL A 54 14.35 9.27 3.38
CA VAL A 54 14.06 8.10 4.21
C VAL A 54 14.01 6.88 3.30
N TRP A 55 14.91 5.93 3.52
CA TRP A 55 14.99 4.69 2.77
C TRP A 55 14.53 3.52 3.65
N VAL A 56 13.78 2.61 3.05
CA VAL A 56 13.29 1.39 3.72
C VAL A 56 13.87 0.19 3.02
N ARG A 57 14.49 -0.72 3.81
CA ARG A 57 15.03 -1.99 3.34
C ARG A 57 14.33 -3.13 4.05
N ASP A 58 13.72 -4.03 3.30
CA ASP A 58 13.16 -5.28 3.83
C ASP A 58 14.27 -6.26 4.20
N LEU A 59 14.19 -6.89 5.35
CA LEU A 59 15.18 -7.85 5.85
C LEU A 59 14.79 -9.31 5.56
N GLY A 60 14.08 -9.56 4.48
CA GLY A 60 13.56 -10.90 4.14
C GLY A 60 12.35 -11.26 5.00
N SER A 61 11.48 -10.31 5.24
CA SER A 61 10.30 -10.50 6.07
C SER A 61 9.31 -11.50 5.48
N THR A 62 8.55 -12.18 6.34
CA THR A 62 7.58 -13.22 5.91
C THR A 62 6.45 -12.65 5.06
N ASN A 63 5.92 -11.49 5.45
CA ASN A 63 4.75 -10.87 4.80
C ASN A 63 5.12 -9.71 3.88
N GLY A 64 6.40 -9.35 3.78
CA GLY A 64 6.91 -8.29 2.93
C GLY A 64 6.65 -6.88 3.45
N SER A 65 7.45 -5.95 2.94
CA SER A 65 7.31 -4.50 3.11
C SER A 65 6.76 -3.87 1.83
N PHE A 66 5.87 -2.87 1.96
CA PHE A 66 5.23 -2.25 0.80
C PHE A 66 5.17 -0.73 0.96
N ILE A 67 5.45 0.02 -0.12
CA ILE A 67 5.25 1.46 -0.19
C ILE A 67 4.07 1.74 -1.12
N ASN A 68 3.01 2.36 -0.62
CA ASN A 68 1.77 2.62 -1.36
C ASN A 68 1.23 1.38 -2.10
N GLY A 69 1.32 0.20 -1.46
CA GLY A 69 0.85 -1.08 -2.01
C GLY A 69 1.82 -1.79 -2.95
N GLN A 70 2.94 -1.17 -3.30
CA GLN A 70 3.99 -1.82 -4.10
C GLN A 70 5.00 -2.48 -3.16
N GLN A 71 5.24 -3.78 -3.34
CA GLN A 71 6.25 -4.52 -2.58
C GLN A 71 7.65 -4.01 -2.90
N ILE A 72 8.48 -3.90 -1.87
CA ILE A 72 9.85 -3.42 -1.96
C ILE A 72 10.81 -4.39 -1.27
N THR A 73 12.04 -4.45 -1.78
CA THR A 73 13.21 -4.97 -1.06
C THR A 73 14.04 -3.82 -0.50
N ASP A 74 14.17 -2.75 -1.26
CA ASP A 74 14.77 -1.47 -0.90
C ASP A 74 13.99 -0.37 -1.62
N GLY A 75 13.64 0.72 -0.94
CA GLY A 75 12.83 1.76 -1.54
C GLY A 75 12.86 3.09 -0.79
N LEU A 76 12.74 4.19 -1.56
CA LEU A 76 12.63 5.54 -1.04
C LEU A 76 11.20 5.79 -0.53
N LEU A 77 11.06 6.07 0.76
CA LEU A 77 9.80 6.46 1.38
C LEU A 77 9.70 7.98 1.43
N LYS A 78 8.77 8.53 0.66
CA LYS A 78 8.53 9.98 0.60
C LYS A 78 7.53 10.43 1.67
N PRO A 79 7.58 11.70 2.10
CA PRO A 79 6.57 12.25 3.00
C PRO A 79 5.14 12.00 2.52
N SER A 80 4.25 11.71 3.46
CA SER A 80 2.84 11.34 3.25
C SER A 80 2.59 9.99 2.57
N GLN A 81 3.61 9.25 2.16
CA GLN A 81 3.44 7.88 1.68
C GLN A 81 3.17 6.91 2.84
N ILE A 82 2.49 5.83 2.52
CA ILE A 82 2.17 4.75 3.46
C ILE A 82 3.17 3.63 3.27
N LEU A 83 3.85 3.27 4.36
CA LEU A 83 4.65 2.07 4.51
C LEU A 83 3.80 1.00 5.19
N ARG A 84 3.59 -0.14 4.54
CA ARG A 84 2.95 -1.30 5.13
C ARG A 84 4.01 -2.35 5.48
N ILE A 85 4.00 -2.79 6.72
CA ILE A 85 4.92 -3.75 7.34
C ILE A 85 4.09 -4.94 7.80
N GLY A 86 4.07 -6.02 7.01
CA GLY A 86 3.08 -7.07 7.20
C GLY A 86 1.66 -6.55 6.95
N GLN A 87 0.84 -6.50 8.02
CA GLN A 87 -0.52 -5.92 7.97
C GLN A 87 -0.59 -4.52 8.61
N ILE A 88 0.51 -4.05 9.19
CA ILE A 88 0.56 -2.77 9.87
C ILE A 88 0.92 -1.66 8.89
N GLU A 89 0.11 -0.61 8.86
CA GLU A 89 0.31 0.57 8.05
C GLU A 89 0.85 1.72 8.88
N ALA A 90 1.88 2.38 8.39
CA ALA A 90 2.47 3.57 8.97
C ALA A 90 2.68 4.63 7.90
N ARG A 91 2.46 5.89 8.26
CA ARG A 91 2.68 7.03 7.36
C ARG A 91 3.95 7.77 7.75
N LEU A 92 4.76 8.12 6.76
CA LEU A 92 5.88 9.02 6.96
C LEU A 92 5.37 10.46 7.05
N GLU A 93 5.53 11.07 8.22
CA GLU A 93 5.34 12.50 8.43
C GLU A 93 6.73 13.13 8.53
N ALA A 94 7.01 14.07 7.67
CA ALA A 94 8.19 14.90 7.75
C ALA A 94 7.73 16.34 7.93
N ASP A 95 8.26 17.00 8.96
CA ASP A 95 8.17 18.45 9.01
C ASP A 95 8.99 18.95 7.82
N MET A 96 8.33 19.30 6.75
CA MET A 96 8.95 20.03 5.66
C MET A 96 9.36 21.39 6.21
N LEU A 97 10.58 21.47 6.72
CA LEU A 97 11.22 22.76 6.81
C LEU A 97 11.41 23.27 5.39
N THR A 98 10.46 24.08 5.00
CA THR A 98 10.58 25.09 3.97
C THR A 98 10.72 24.65 2.52
N GLY A 99 9.63 24.54 1.90
CA GLY A 99 9.37 24.84 0.52
C GLY A 99 7.88 25.08 0.44
N ALA A 100 7.48 26.33 0.56
CA ALA A 100 6.09 26.74 0.54
C ALA A 100 5.38 26.14 -0.69
N MET A 101 4.72 25.01 -0.52
CA MET A 101 3.56 24.77 -1.33
C MET A 101 2.47 25.65 -0.72
N PRO A 102 1.89 26.56 -1.47
CA PRO A 102 0.80 27.37 -0.97
C PRO A 102 -0.29 26.36 -0.55
N LYS A 103 -0.65 26.37 0.75
CA LYS A 103 -1.98 25.98 1.16
C LYS A 103 -2.90 26.75 0.20
N LYS A 104 -3.44 26.08 -0.78
CA LYS A 104 -4.58 26.58 -1.52
C LYS A 104 -5.65 26.71 -0.44
N ALA A 105 -5.69 27.89 0.15
CA ALA A 105 -6.78 28.28 1.00
C ALA A 105 -8.03 28.00 0.20
N LEU A 106 -8.85 27.11 0.73
CA LEU A 106 -10.27 27.07 0.42
C LEU A 106 -10.86 28.30 1.06
N ASP A 107 -10.45 29.46 0.55
CA ASP A 107 -11.13 30.70 0.78
C ASP A 107 -11.85 31.00 -0.51
N HIS A 108 -13.11 30.71 -0.45
CA HIS A 108 -14.20 31.48 -1.07
C HIS A 108 -15.47 30.67 -0.93
N THR A 109 -16.07 30.74 0.28
CA THR A 109 -17.51 30.83 0.36
C THR A 109 -17.87 32.16 -0.30
N GLN A 110 -18.01 32.17 -1.62
CA GLN A 110 -18.79 33.20 -2.26
C GLN A 110 -20.25 32.93 -1.89
N ILE A 111 -20.73 33.71 -0.95
CA ILE A 111 -22.14 33.95 -0.76
C ILE A 111 -22.64 34.53 -2.07
N VAL A 112 -23.35 33.76 -2.86
CA VAL A 112 -24.11 34.24 -4.00
C VAL A 112 -25.40 34.83 -3.42
N PRO A 113 -25.60 36.14 -3.42
CA PRO A 113 -26.91 36.72 -3.19
C PRO A 113 -27.64 36.69 -4.53
N GLN A 114 -28.76 36.06 -4.50
CA GLN A 114 -29.94 36.30 -5.38
C GLN A 114 -30.54 35.05 -5.96
N GLY A 115 -31.82 34.92 -5.59
CA GLY A 115 -32.76 33.91 -5.95
C GLY A 115 -32.77 33.58 -7.45
N VAL A 116 -32.69 32.31 -7.74
CA VAL A 116 -33.06 31.75 -9.03
C VAL A 116 -34.53 31.40 -8.95
N GLN A 117 -35.31 32.04 -9.81
CA GLN A 117 -36.73 31.75 -10.01
C GLN A 117 -36.93 30.30 -10.43
N LEU A 118 -37.86 29.62 -9.77
CA LEU A 118 -38.38 28.32 -10.21
C LEU A 118 -39.11 28.52 -11.55
N GLY A 119 -38.53 28.12 -12.64
CA GLY A 119 -39.19 28.12 -13.93
C GLY A 119 -38.22 27.80 -15.05
N GLU A 120 -37.82 26.54 -15.12
CA GLU A 120 -37.52 25.84 -16.36
C GLU A 120 -36.97 24.44 -16.06
N LEU A 121 -37.87 23.57 -15.63
CA LEU A 121 -37.69 22.13 -15.69
C LEU A 121 -38.25 21.69 -17.04
N ASP A 122 -37.47 21.79 -18.08
CA ASP A 122 -37.66 20.90 -19.21
C ASP A 122 -36.40 20.87 -20.08
N GLN A 123 -35.99 19.63 -20.36
CA GLN A 123 -35.08 19.20 -21.40
C GLN A 123 -33.59 19.61 -21.27
N VAL A 124 -32.80 18.70 -20.73
CA VAL A 124 -31.69 18.08 -21.49
C VAL A 124 -31.33 16.74 -20.86
N THR A 125 -31.87 15.68 -21.39
CA THR A 125 -31.32 14.32 -21.30
C THR A 125 -29.94 14.29 -21.96
N ARG A 126 -28.87 14.38 -21.19
CA ARG A 126 -27.54 14.05 -21.67
C ARG A 126 -27.16 12.66 -21.17
N PRO A 127 -26.76 11.73 -22.05
CA PRO A 127 -26.34 10.41 -21.64
C PRO A 127 -25.06 10.53 -20.79
N ALA A 128 -25.03 9.80 -19.66
CA ALA A 128 -23.90 9.71 -18.78
C ALA A 128 -22.65 9.23 -19.55
N THR A 129 -21.66 10.09 -19.69
CA THR A 129 -20.35 9.74 -20.21
C THR A 129 -19.74 8.69 -19.27
N HIS A 130 -19.59 7.50 -19.82
CA HIS A 130 -18.96 6.35 -19.21
C HIS A 130 -17.53 6.71 -18.80
N ASN A 131 -17.28 6.75 -17.50
CA ASN A 131 -15.96 7.05 -16.95
C ASN A 131 -15.07 5.80 -17.11
N PRO A 132 -14.00 5.81 -17.93
CA PRO A 132 -13.21 4.61 -18.23
C PRO A 132 -12.25 4.18 -17.11
N ALA A 133 -12.38 4.73 -15.88
CA ALA A 133 -11.45 4.50 -14.79
C ALA A 133 -11.61 3.15 -14.06
N PHE A 134 -12.63 2.34 -14.36
CA PHE A 134 -12.83 1.00 -13.79
C PHE A 134 -12.66 -0.10 -14.83
N VAL A 135 -11.48 -0.21 -15.42
CA VAL A 135 -11.13 -1.42 -16.19
C VAL A 135 -10.68 -2.49 -15.19
N LYS A 136 -11.57 -3.42 -14.89
CA LYS A 136 -11.28 -4.63 -14.12
C LYS A 136 -10.16 -5.40 -14.83
N LYS A 137 -8.95 -5.40 -14.26
CA LYS A 137 -7.80 -6.14 -14.78
C LYS A 137 -8.17 -7.63 -14.87
N SER A 138 -8.34 -8.12 -16.07
CA SER A 138 -8.70 -9.52 -16.34
C SER A 138 -7.53 -10.42 -15.98
N ASN A 139 -7.70 -11.30 -15.00
CA ASN A 139 -6.69 -12.28 -14.56
C ASN A 139 -6.60 -13.46 -15.55
N ARG A 140 -6.43 -13.17 -16.86
CA ARG A 140 -6.29 -14.19 -17.90
C ARG A 140 -5.07 -15.10 -17.67
N GLY A 141 -3.95 -14.54 -17.19
CA GLY A 141 -2.74 -15.29 -16.88
C GLY A 141 -2.94 -16.36 -15.80
N THR A 142 -3.65 -16.02 -14.72
CA THR A 142 -3.91 -16.97 -13.62
C THR A 142 -4.80 -18.13 -14.07
N LYS A 143 -5.79 -17.87 -14.92
CA LYS A 143 -6.66 -18.92 -15.45
C LYS A 143 -5.91 -19.90 -16.37
N ILE A 144 -4.99 -19.40 -17.20
CA ILE A 144 -4.14 -20.22 -18.06
C ILE A 144 -3.20 -21.07 -17.22
N PHE A 145 -2.60 -20.50 -16.17
CA PHE A 145 -1.72 -21.23 -15.26
C PHE A 145 -2.43 -22.37 -14.53
N ILE A 146 -3.64 -22.14 -14.02
CA ILE A 146 -4.47 -23.17 -13.36
C ILE A 146 -4.85 -24.28 -14.35
N ALA A 147 -5.24 -23.95 -15.58
CA ALA A 147 -5.58 -24.94 -16.61
C ALA A 147 -4.37 -25.82 -16.95
N LEU A 148 -3.17 -25.26 -17.05
CA LEU A 148 -1.94 -26.00 -17.31
C LEU A 148 -1.58 -26.96 -16.18
N MET A 149 -1.74 -26.53 -14.92
CA MET A 149 -1.50 -27.38 -13.74
C MET A 149 -2.49 -28.57 -13.67
N ILE A 150 -3.75 -28.34 -14.00
CA ILE A 150 -4.75 -29.43 -14.04
C ILE A 150 -4.41 -30.43 -15.14
N LEU A 151 -4.02 -29.97 -16.34
CA LEU A 151 -3.66 -30.83 -17.46
C LEU A 151 -2.45 -31.70 -17.16
N LEU A 152 -1.43 -31.13 -16.50
CA LEU A 152 -0.22 -31.83 -16.07
C LEU A 152 -0.56 -32.88 -14.99
N GLY A 153 -1.43 -32.58 -14.05
CA GLY A 153 -1.90 -33.51 -13.01
C GLY A 153 -2.66 -34.70 -13.61
N VAL A 154 -3.57 -34.43 -14.55
CA VAL A 154 -4.32 -35.50 -15.24
C VAL A 154 -3.40 -36.40 -16.07
N GLY A 155 -2.42 -35.79 -16.77
CA GLY A 155 -1.43 -36.56 -17.55
C GLY A 155 -0.61 -37.51 -16.68
N LEU A 156 -0.21 -37.07 -15.48
CA LEU A 156 0.55 -37.89 -14.54
C LEU A 156 -0.27 -39.05 -13.97
N VAL A 157 -1.55 -38.82 -13.67
CA VAL A 157 -2.48 -39.90 -13.22
C VAL A 157 -2.71 -40.93 -14.33
N VAL A 158 -2.93 -40.50 -15.57
CA VAL A 158 -3.10 -41.43 -16.72
C VAL A 158 -1.84 -42.25 -16.95
N ALA A 159 -0.66 -41.64 -16.91
CA ALA A 159 0.60 -42.34 -17.03
C ALA A 159 0.79 -43.40 -15.92
N LEU A 160 0.44 -43.07 -14.68
CA LEU A 160 0.49 -44.01 -13.56
C LEU A 160 -0.44 -45.21 -13.75
N ILE A 161 -1.66 -44.97 -14.22
CA ILE A 161 -2.64 -46.04 -14.52
C ILE A 161 -2.13 -46.95 -15.63
N LEU A 162 -1.56 -46.42 -16.72
CA LEU A 162 -0.98 -47.16 -17.79
C LEU A 162 0.19 -48.05 -17.34
N VAL A 163 1.06 -47.55 -16.46
CA VAL A 163 2.15 -48.36 -15.90
C VAL A 163 1.64 -49.50 -15.02
N ILE A 164 0.56 -49.28 -14.25
CA ILE A 164 -0.03 -50.30 -13.38
C ILE A 164 -0.77 -51.38 -14.22
N THR A 165 -1.46 -50.98 -15.29
CA THR A 165 -2.23 -51.90 -16.15
C THR A 165 -1.36 -52.63 -17.16
N SER A 166 -0.15 -52.16 -17.42
CA SER A 166 0.82 -52.80 -18.34
C SER A 166 1.68 -53.88 -17.65
N LYS A 167 1.44 -54.16 -16.36
CA LYS A 167 2.06 -55.24 -15.60
C LYS A 167 1.07 -56.41 -15.40
#